data_4c119039f42460c6fb3e081fef3fb8c4
#
_entry.id   4c119039f42460c6fb3e081fef3fb8c4
#
_cell.length_a   1.000
_cell.length_b   1.000
_cell.length_c   1.000
_cell.angle_alpha   90.00
_cell.angle_beta   90.00
_cell.angle_gamma   90.00
#
_symmetry.space_group_name_H-M   'P 1'
#
loop_
_entity.id
_entity.type
_entity.pdbx_description
1 polymer ?
#
loop_
_entity_poly.entity_id
_entity_poly.type
_entity_poly.pdbx_seq_one_letter_code
_entity_poly.pdbx_strand_id
1 'polypeptide(L)'
;MESNAHIVEYWKTQPEVLEACLKNSLPLTENFVKLYQEVRPTHLYLVGSGTSLNAEETAVSFMKEMLDIDVISMPSSYVHDIRGDRPMFVFLSQGGSSTNTLKAMEETAAYPFITVTGEETCEIASRSSCHMVIGCGEEPVGPKTVGYTASV
;
A
#
# COMPACT_ATOMS: atom_id res chain seq x y z
N MET A 1 -20.49 -0.61 22.09
CA MET A 1 -19.33 -0.36 22.98
C MET A 1 -18.25 -1.46 22.94
N GLU A 2 -18.49 -2.59 22.30
CA GLU A 2 -17.46 -3.66 22.15
C GLU A 2 -16.30 -3.31 21.18
N SER A 3 -16.53 -2.46 20.19
CA SER A 3 -15.50 -2.16 19.16
C SER A 3 -14.28 -1.40 19.67
N ASN A 4 -14.40 -0.59 20.73
CA ASN A 4 -13.29 0.22 21.22
C ASN A 4 -12.26 -0.57 22.03
N ALA A 5 -12.67 -1.68 22.67
CA ALA A 5 -11.75 -2.54 23.41
C ALA A 5 -10.76 -3.24 22.47
N HIS A 6 -11.22 -3.68 21.31
CA HIS A 6 -10.39 -4.35 20.30
C HIS A 6 -9.35 -3.41 19.67
N ILE A 7 -9.68 -2.13 19.41
CA ILE A 7 -8.73 -1.15 18.86
C ILE A 7 -7.51 -0.99 19.78
N VAL A 8 -7.74 -0.90 21.11
CA VAL A 8 -6.65 -0.74 22.09
C VAL A 8 -5.76 -1.99 22.14
N GLU A 9 -6.31 -3.16 21.94
CA GLU A 9 -5.54 -4.41 21.88
C GLU A 9 -4.58 -4.40 20.67
N TYR A 10 -5.08 -4.09 19.49
CA TYR A 10 -4.24 -3.97 18.29
C TYR A 10 -3.19 -2.87 18.41
N TRP A 11 -3.56 -1.72 18.96
CA TRP A 11 -2.59 -0.64 19.18
C TRP A 11 -1.43 -1.08 20.08
N LYS A 12 -1.68 -1.90 21.09
CA LYS A 12 -0.63 -2.41 21.98
C LYS A 12 0.34 -3.39 21.31
N THR A 13 -0.09 -4.07 20.26
CA THR A 13 0.76 -5.01 19.51
C THR A 13 1.68 -4.31 18.51
N GLN A 14 1.53 -3.02 18.25
CA GLN A 14 2.32 -2.30 17.24
C GLN A 14 3.83 -2.51 17.37
N PRO A 15 4.48 -2.36 18.53
CA PRO A 15 5.93 -2.49 18.62
C PRO A 15 6.43 -3.87 18.13
N GLU A 16 5.76 -4.94 18.54
CA GLU A 16 6.12 -6.31 18.16
C GLU A 16 5.89 -6.57 16.67
N VAL A 17 4.75 -6.10 16.14
CA VAL A 17 4.41 -6.26 14.72
C VAL A 17 5.38 -5.47 13.84
N LEU A 18 5.69 -4.22 14.19
CA LEU A 18 6.63 -3.40 13.43
C LEU A 18 8.04 -3.99 13.45
N GLU A 19 8.49 -4.52 14.59
CA GLU A 19 9.77 -5.21 14.66
C GLU A 19 9.80 -6.44 13.75
N ALA A 20 8.70 -7.21 13.68
CA ALA A 20 8.57 -8.34 12.78
C ALA A 20 8.56 -7.92 11.31
N CYS A 21 7.84 -6.85 10.94
CA CYS A 21 7.85 -6.28 9.60
C CYS A 21 9.25 -5.85 9.17
N LEU A 22 9.99 -5.15 10.03
CA LEU A 22 11.36 -4.73 9.76
C LEU A 22 12.31 -5.90 9.57
N LYS A 23 12.23 -6.93 10.41
CA LYS A 23 13.04 -8.16 10.28
C LYS A 23 12.78 -8.92 8.99
N ASN A 24 11.54 -8.86 8.49
CA ASN A 24 11.10 -9.54 7.29
C ASN A 24 11.00 -8.61 6.06
N SER A 25 11.50 -7.39 6.15
CA SER A 25 11.34 -6.38 5.09
C SER A 25 11.84 -6.85 3.72
N LEU A 26 13.00 -7.49 3.66
CA LEU A 26 13.58 -7.96 2.39
C LEU A 26 12.66 -8.96 1.66
N PRO A 27 12.20 -10.07 2.25
CA PRO A 27 11.27 -10.96 1.57
C PRO A 27 9.91 -10.32 1.29
N LEU A 28 9.40 -9.46 2.17
CA LEU A 28 8.12 -8.78 1.98
C LEU A 28 8.13 -7.81 0.79
N THR A 29 9.25 -7.14 0.55
CA THR A 29 9.40 -6.15 -0.53
C THR A 29 9.97 -6.70 -1.83
N GLU A 30 10.31 -7.99 -1.91
CA GLU A 30 11.00 -8.59 -3.05
C GLU A 30 10.28 -8.34 -4.38
N ASN A 31 8.96 -8.52 -4.42
CA ASN A 31 8.16 -8.31 -5.62
C ASN A 31 8.14 -6.83 -6.06
N PHE A 32 8.06 -5.90 -5.11
CA PHE A 32 8.16 -4.47 -5.39
C PHE A 32 9.53 -4.14 -5.99
N VAL A 33 10.61 -4.59 -5.36
CA VAL A 33 11.98 -4.32 -5.82
C VAL A 33 12.21 -4.86 -7.23
N LYS A 34 11.77 -6.08 -7.53
CA LYS A 34 11.87 -6.68 -8.86
C LYS A 34 11.16 -5.82 -9.91
N LEU A 35 9.87 -5.51 -9.68
CA LEU A 35 9.09 -4.70 -10.60
C LEU A 35 9.68 -3.30 -10.78
N TYR A 36 10.11 -2.67 -9.70
CA TYR A 36 10.76 -1.36 -9.74
C TYR A 36 12.04 -1.37 -10.58
N GLN A 37 12.88 -2.39 -10.44
CA GLN A 37 14.11 -2.54 -11.22
C GLN A 37 13.84 -2.81 -12.71
N GLU A 38 12.77 -3.52 -13.04
CA GLU A 38 12.35 -3.79 -14.42
C GLU A 38 11.79 -2.52 -15.08
N VAL A 39 10.88 -1.83 -14.41
CA VAL A 39 10.21 -0.64 -14.93
C VAL A 39 11.13 0.58 -14.95
N ARG A 40 11.97 0.73 -13.93
CA ARG A 40 12.79 1.94 -13.69
C ARG A 40 11.94 3.21 -13.80
N PRO A 41 10.94 3.35 -12.95
CA PRO A 41 9.95 4.42 -13.09
C PRO A 41 10.60 5.79 -12.95
N THR A 42 10.03 6.76 -13.66
CA THR A 42 10.33 8.20 -13.45
C THR A 42 9.32 8.84 -12.51
N HIS A 43 8.14 8.22 -12.39
CA HIS A 43 7.07 8.67 -11.52
C HIS A 43 6.45 7.46 -10.83
N LEU A 44 6.30 7.53 -9.52
CA LEU A 44 5.64 6.51 -8.71
C LEU A 44 4.33 7.10 -8.15
N TYR A 45 3.22 6.50 -8.51
CA TYR A 45 1.90 6.90 -8.06
C TYR A 45 1.43 5.97 -6.93
N LEU A 46 1.25 6.52 -5.73
CA LEU A 46 0.70 5.82 -4.58
C LEU A 46 -0.80 6.07 -4.54
N VAL A 47 -1.61 5.03 -4.61
CA VAL A 47 -3.05 5.15 -4.81
C VAL A 47 -3.82 4.37 -3.76
N GLY A 48 -4.51 5.09 -2.88
CA GLY A 48 -5.25 4.52 -1.77
C GLY A 48 -6.53 5.27 -1.42
N SER A 49 -7.22 4.78 -0.39
CA SER A 49 -8.41 5.40 0.18
C SER A 49 -8.33 5.45 1.70
N GLY A 50 -8.86 6.50 2.31
CA GLY A 50 -8.96 6.62 3.76
C GLY A 50 -7.59 6.51 4.45
N THR A 51 -7.45 5.59 5.41
CA THR A 51 -6.19 5.40 6.14
C THR A 51 -5.04 4.93 5.26
N SER A 52 -5.31 4.19 4.18
CA SER A 52 -4.29 3.81 3.20
C SER A 52 -3.72 5.04 2.49
N LEU A 53 -4.57 5.97 2.03
CA LEU A 53 -4.12 7.23 1.44
C LEU A 53 -3.28 8.06 2.43
N ASN A 54 -3.71 8.16 3.68
CA ASN A 54 -2.95 8.89 4.70
C ASN A 54 -1.55 8.27 4.96
N ALA A 55 -1.44 6.93 4.92
CA ALA A 55 -0.16 6.24 5.04
C ALA A 55 0.75 6.57 3.86
N GLU A 56 0.21 6.52 2.65
CA GLU A 56 0.92 6.89 1.43
C GLU A 56 1.41 8.35 1.46
N GLU A 57 0.55 9.30 1.82
CA GLU A 57 0.92 10.72 1.97
C GLU A 57 2.08 10.91 2.96
N THR A 58 2.06 10.15 4.06
CA THR A 58 3.13 10.19 5.07
C THR A 58 4.47 9.71 4.49
N ALA A 59 4.45 8.70 3.64
CA ALA A 59 5.65 8.10 3.05
C ALA A 59 6.25 8.93 1.88
N VAL A 60 5.47 9.78 1.21
CA VAL A 60 5.88 10.50 -0.03
C VAL A 60 7.22 11.21 0.11
N SER A 61 7.41 12.00 1.15
CA SER A 61 8.63 12.82 1.29
C SER A 61 9.88 11.96 1.45
N PHE A 62 9.79 10.91 2.25
CA PHE A 62 10.88 9.96 2.45
C PHE A 62 11.20 9.20 1.16
N MET A 63 10.15 8.71 0.46
CA MET A 63 10.33 7.97 -0.79
C MET A 63 10.95 8.84 -1.90
N LYS A 64 10.56 10.12 -2.02
CA LYS A 64 11.17 11.06 -2.98
C LYS A 64 12.67 11.21 -2.74
N GLU A 65 13.06 11.40 -1.48
CA GLU A 65 14.46 11.55 -1.13
C GLU A 65 15.27 10.28 -1.41
N MET A 66 14.72 9.12 -1.07
CA MET A 66 15.42 7.85 -1.20
C MET A 66 15.50 7.32 -2.62
N LEU A 67 14.47 7.54 -3.44
CA LEU A 67 14.37 6.97 -4.79
C LEU A 67 14.85 7.94 -5.88
N ASP A 68 15.01 9.24 -5.58
CA ASP A 68 15.38 10.29 -6.52
C ASP A 68 14.46 10.35 -7.76
N ILE A 69 13.16 10.14 -7.55
CA ILE A 69 12.11 10.21 -8.56
C ILE A 69 10.91 10.98 -8.03
N ASP A 70 9.98 11.34 -8.92
CA ASP A 70 8.71 11.91 -8.49
C ASP A 70 7.82 10.83 -7.86
N VAL A 71 7.40 11.06 -6.61
CA VAL A 71 6.43 10.22 -5.88
C VAL A 71 5.19 11.06 -5.59
N ILE A 72 4.03 10.57 -5.99
CA ILE A 72 2.77 11.32 -5.94
C ILE A 72 1.72 10.42 -5.31
N SER A 73 1.14 10.83 -4.17
CA SER A 73 -0.03 10.15 -3.64
C SER A 73 -1.31 10.74 -4.21
N MET A 74 -2.31 9.91 -4.46
CA MET A 74 -3.61 10.35 -4.94
C MET A 74 -4.74 9.43 -4.46
N PRO A 75 -5.94 10.00 -4.24
CA PRO A 75 -7.08 9.21 -3.82
C PRO A 75 -7.52 8.26 -4.94
N SER A 76 -7.81 7.01 -4.60
CA SER A 76 -8.26 6.00 -5.56
C SER A 76 -9.62 6.32 -6.21
N SER A 77 -10.39 7.24 -5.65
CA SER A 77 -11.63 7.74 -6.26
C SER A 77 -11.40 8.71 -7.42
N TYR A 78 -10.19 9.21 -7.60
CA TYR A 78 -9.89 10.21 -8.61
C TYR A 78 -8.43 10.11 -9.06
N VAL A 79 -8.14 9.15 -9.94
CA VAL A 79 -6.83 8.98 -10.57
C VAL A 79 -6.82 9.76 -11.89
N HIS A 80 -5.93 10.75 -12.01
CA HIS A 80 -5.88 11.65 -13.16
C HIS A 80 -4.46 12.25 -13.35
N ASP A 81 -4.26 12.96 -14.45
CA ASP A 81 -3.03 13.69 -14.75
C ASP A 81 -1.75 12.84 -14.63
N ILE A 82 -1.82 11.60 -15.14
CA ILE A 82 -0.67 10.70 -15.16
C ILE A 82 0.41 11.28 -16.06
N ARG A 83 1.59 11.48 -15.50
CA ARG A 83 2.75 12.09 -16.16
C ARG A 83 3.95 11.16 -16.11
N GLY A 84 4.98 11.53 -16.86
CA GLY A 84 6.26 10.82 -16.92
C GLY A 84 6.29 9.74 -18.00
N ASP A 85 7.49 9.45 -18.46
CA ASP A 85 7.73 8.48 -19.53
C ASP A 85 7.51 7.04 -19.08
N ARG A 86 7.74 6.78 -17.79
CA ARG A 86 7.59 5.45 -17.16
C ARG A 86 6.88 5.58 -15.82
N PRO A 87 5.55 5.82 -15.83
CA PRO A 87 4.76 5.81 -14.60
C PRO A 87 4.59 4.39 -14.08
N MET A 88 4.64 4.22 -12.77
CA MET A 88 4.36 2.97 -12.07
C MET A 88 3.39 3.24 -10.92
N PHE A 89 2.48 2.32 -10.67
CA PHE A 89 1.46 2.46 -9.63
C PHE A 89 1.69 1.51 -8.45
N VAL A 90 1.39 1.99 -7.26
CA VAL A 90 1.29 1.20 -6.03
C VAL A 90 -0.12 1.40 -5.49
N PHE A 91 -0.91 0.35 -5.46
CA PHE A 91 -2.27 0.37 -4.93
C PHE A 91 -2.27 -0.19 -3.50
N LEU A 92 -2.50 0.67 -2.53
CA LEU A 92 -2.55 0.28 -1.12
C LEU A 92 -4.00 0.15 -0.64
N SER A 93 -4.33 -1.03 -0.13
CA SER A 93 -5.62 -1.29 0.49
C SER A 93 -5.50 -2.32 1.60
N GLN A 94 -5.60 -1.91 2.85
CA GLN A 94 -5.38 -2.75 4.02
C GLN A 94 -6.20 -4.05 4.01
N GLY A 95 -7.51 -3.96 3.78
CA GLY A 95 -8.40 -5.12 3.70
C GLY A 95 -8.56 -5.68 2.28
N GLY A 96 -7.93 -5.10 1.27
CA GLY A 96 -7.89 -5.60 -0.10
C GLY A 96 -9.23 -5.69 -0.86
N SER A 97 -10.28 -4.95 -0.42
CA SER A 97 -11.64 -4.99 -1.01
C SER A 97 -12.22 -3.61 -1.35
N SER A 98 -11.39 -2.57 -1.36
CA SER A 98 -11.84 -1.20 -1.67
C SER A 98 -12.33 -1.10 -3.12
N THR A 99 -13.61 -0.81 -3.31
CA THR A 99 -14.23 -0.65 -4.63
C THR A 99 -13.56 0.46 -5.45
N ASN A 100 -13.20 1.59 -4.81
CA ASN A 100 -12.52 2.67 -5.51
C ASN A 100 -11.12 2.26 -5.96
N THR A 101 -10.39 1.50 -5.14
CA THR A 101 -9.05 1.00 -5.51
C THR A 101 -9.14 0.00 -6.65
N LEU A 102 -10.11 -0.92 -6.64
CA LEU A 102 -10.36 -1.85 -7.73
C LEU A 102 -10.68 -1.13 -9.05
N LYS A 103 -11.52 -0.09 -8.99
CA LYS A 103 -11.84 0.73 -10.15
C LYS A 103 -10.60 1.48 -10.67
N ALA A 104 -9.81 2.08 -9.79
CA ALA A 104 -8.57 2.75 -10.16
C ALA A 104 -7.57 1.79 -10.85
N MET A 105 -7.45 0.55 -10.36
CA MET A 105 -6.64 -0.49 -11.02
C MET A 105 -7.13 -0.79 -12.44
N GLU A 106 -8.44 -0.89 -12.65
CA GLU A 106 -9.03 -1.10 -13.97
C GLU A 106 -8.75 0.08 -14.92
N GLU A 107 -8.93 1.31 -14.44
CA GLU A 107 -8.70 2.53 -15.22
C GLU A 107 -7.23 2.73 -15.61
N THR A 108 -6.30 2.19 -14.83
CA THR A 108 -4.85 2.31 -15.05
C THR A 108 -4.18 1.02 -15.48
N ALA A 109 -4.93 0.01 -15.89
CA ALA A 109 -4.44 -1.34 -16.23
C ALA A 109 -3.38 -1.38 -17.35
N ALA A 110 -3.24 -0.30 -18.13
CA ALA A 110 -2.20 -0.16 -19.16
C ALA A 110 -0.80 0.11 -18.59
N TYR A 111 -0.70 0.47 -17.32
CA TYR A 111 0.57 0.82 -16.66
C TYR A 111 1.05 -0.31 -15.73
N PRO A 112 2.37 -0.43 -15.52
CA PRO A 112 2.89 -1.34 -14.50
C PRO A 112 2.39 -0.96 -13.11
N PHE A 113 1.95 -1.94 -12.33
CA PHE A 113 1.52 -1.71 -10.96
C PHE A 113 1.82 -2.88 -10.03
N ILE A 114 1.88 -2.57 -8.75
CA ILE A 114 1.88 -3.52 -7.64
C ILE A 114 0.71 -3.22 -6.73
N THR A 115 0.16 -4.26 -6.13
CA THR A 115 -0.84 -4.12 -5.06
C THR A 115 -0.22 -4.46 -3.71
N VAL A 116 -0.60 -3.70 -2.69
CA VAL A 116 -0.12 -3.84 -1.32
C VAL A 116 -1.32 -3.96 -0.39
N THR A 117 -1.40 -5.05 0.36
CA THR A 117 -2.51 -5.29 1.28
C THR A 117 -2.03 -5.84 2.63
N GLY A 118 -2.88 -5.79 3.64
CA GLY A 118 -2.64 -6.46 4.92
C GLY A 118 -2.95 -7.96 4.87
N GLU A 119 -3.69 -8.41 3.85
CA GLU A 119 -4.17 -9.78 3.71
C GLU A 119 -3.56 -10.45 2.47
N GLU A 120 -3.11 -11.69 2.62
CA GLU A 120 -2.49 -12.45 1.55
C GLU A 120 -3.49 -12.81 0.43
N THR A 121 -4.72 -13.12 0.82
CA THR A 121 -5.79 -13.52 -0.10
C THR A 121 -6.96 -12.55 -0.01
N CYS A 122 -7.10 -11.67 -1.01
CA CYS A 122 -8.18 -10.69 -1.09
C CYS A 122 -8.52 -10.39 -2.55
N GLU A 123 -9.57 -9.62 -2.80
CA GLU A 123 -10.01 -9.32 -4.15
C GLU A 123 -8.95 -8.54 -4.94
N ILE A 124 -8.31 -7.56 -4.33
CA ILE A 124 -7.23 -6.78 -4.96
C ILE A 124 -6.03 -7.68 -5.30
N ALA A 125 -5.61 -8.57 -4.40
CA ALA A 125 -4.53 -9.52 -4.64
C ALA A 125 -4.83 -10.44 -5.83
N SER A 126 -6.07 -10.92 -5.94
CA SER A 126 -6.48 -11.83 -7.03
C SER A 126 -6.46 -11.20 -8.43
N ARG A 127 -6.49 -9.87 -8.51
CA ARG A 127 -6.45 -9.10 -9.77
C ARG A 127 -5.06 -8.58 -10.12
N SER A 128 -4.05 -8.89 -9.33
CA SER A 128 -2.69 -8.40 -9.50
C SER A 128 -1.72 -9.53 -9.84
N SER A 129 -0.88 -9.30 -10.84
CA SER A 129 0.26 -10.18 -11.14
C SER A 129 1.47 -9.93 -10.24
N CYS A 130 1.49 -8.79 -9.55
CA CYS A 130 2.53 -8.41 -8.61
C CYS A 130 1.87 -7.93 -7.33
N HIS A 131 1.99 -8.70 -6.26
CA HIS A 131 1.35 -8.44 -4.98
C HIS A 131 2.36 -8.48 -3.84
N MET A 132 2.18 -7.61 -2.87
CA MET A 132 2.96 -7.54 -1.64
C MET A 132 2.03 -7.52 -0.44
N VAL A 133 2.38 -8.28 0.59
CA VAL A 133 1.68 -8.28 1.87
C VAL A 133 2.47 -7.44 2.88
N ILE A 134 1.81 -6.55 3.62
CA ILE A 134 2.47 -5.68 4.61
C ILE A 134 3.09 -6.49 5.76
N GLY A 135 2.52 -7.68 6.06
CA GLY A 135 3.03 -8.53 7.13
C GLY A 135 2.56 -8.16 8.54
N CYS A 136 1.60 -7.24 8.65
CA CYS A 136 1.02 -6.83 9.94
C CYS A 136 -0.09 -7.77 10.45
N GLY A 137 -0.48 -8.76 9.66
CA GLY A 137 -1.61 -9.63 9.95
C GLY A 137 -2.97 -8.96 9.73
N GLU A 138 -4.03 -9.73 9.95
CA GLU A 138 -5.40 -9.24 9.84
C GLU A 138 -5.77 -8.33 11.03
N GLU A 139 -6.38 -7.19 10.75
CA GLU A 139 -6.92 -6.27 11.75
C GLU A 139 -8.41 -6.04 11.46
N PRO A 140 -9.32 -6.88 12.02
CA PRO A 140 -10.74 -6.89 11.69
C PRO A 140 -11.55 -5.74 12.33
N VAL A 141 -10.88 -4.63 12.66
CA VAL A 141 -11.52 -3.43 13.21
C VAL A 141 -11.56 -2.32 12.15
N GLY A 142 -12.60 -1.46 12.21
CA GLY A 142 -12.80 -0.40 11.23
C GLY A 142 -11.65 0.59 11.14
N PRO A 143 -11.31 1.34 12.19
CA PRO A 143 -10.13 2.19 12.21
C PRO A 143 -8.88 1.34 12.38
N LYS A 144 -8.06 1.23 11.32
CA LYS A 144 -6.79 0.50 11.36
C LYS A 144 -5.77 1.25 12.22
N THR A 145 -5.06 0.53 13.07
CA THR A 145 -4.00 1.05 13.95
C THR A 145 -2.65 0.48 13.56
N VAL A 146 -2.41 -0.79 13.88
CA VAL A 146 -1.16 -1.47 13.53
C VAL A 146 -0.99 -1.56 12.01
N GLY A 147 -2.07 -1.85 11.29
CA GLY A 147 -2.06 -1.90 9.83
C GLY A 147 -1.70 -0.56 9.20
N TYR A 148 -2.20 0.56 9.73
CA TYR A 148 -1.81 1.89 9.28
C TYR A 148 -0.32 2.14 9.47
N THR A 149 0.19 1.93 10.69
CA THR A 149 1.60 2.21 11.01
C THR A 149 2.56 1.30 10.22
N ALA A 150 2.18 0.04 9.98
CA ALA A 150 2.96 -0.87 9.17
C ALA A 150 2.91 -0.55 7.66
N SER A 151 1.93 0.25 7.21
CA SER A 151 1.79 0.68 5.81
C SER A 151 2.66 1.90 5.47
N VAL A 152 3.09 2.66 6.48
CA VAL A 152 4.01 3.81 6.33
C VAL A 152 5.44 3.34 6.14
#